data_65031998173e012aceab0cdca99f888a
#
_entry.id   65031998173e012aceab0cdca99f888a
#
_cell.length_a   1.000
_cell.length_b   1.000
_cell.length_c   1.000
_cell.angle_alpha   90.00
_cell.angle_beta   90.00
_cell.angle_gamma   90.00
#
_symmetry.space_group_name_H-M   'P 1'
#
loop_
_entity.id
_entity.type
_entity.pdbx_description
1 polymer ?
#
loop_
_entity_poly.entity_id
_entity_poly.type
_entity_poly.pdbx_seq_one_letter_code
_entity_poly.pdbx_strand_id
1 'polypeptide(L)'
;MGRKALVLLAVLLLVLGGVAGFIYKGGNSDWKQADTQAGAKVLGGITINDIAAIHIKSAKDELNLERTGGVWGIKQRAGYPADAQKIGPLLVKLSELKVTQTEAISEALRPRLQLAAPGATGGSTEGGTALELLDAKGKPLGSLILGKAITRKSDIPGATRDVPTGRYLLKPEAPATAIAINDPLTEIDASPAAWLDKTFIKPDRVKSITFSSDGKPRWTMQRNEEAEMAWQLKDAAKGEDFDTGKAQDEARGLAGIGMVDLAMNTKPDDLAGGDVLAFDTFDGLSYTLTLGKKDGENRPVLMGVSGKLTPAPERTPGKDEKPEDKAKLDKEYKDKAAANEARAAHELAMDKKVFLVADASIVPLVKDRATLMKAKQSTAQPDVPGLQQFEKKAPSKAAEKAPAKK
;
A
#
# COMPACT_ATOMS: atom_id res chain seq x y z
N MET A 1 46.95 53.13 -32.26
CA MET A 1 45.49 53.01 -32.49
C MET A 1 44.94 54.37 -32.86
N GLY A 2 44.31 54.48 -34.04
CA GLY A 2 43.81 55.78 -34.51
C GLY A 2 42.60 56.25 -33.75
N ARG A 3 42.47 57.57 -33.52
CA ARG A 3 41.29 58.18 -32.79
C ARG A 3 39.92 57.63 -33.23
N LYS A 4 39.77 57.21 -34.48
CA LYS A 4 38.55 56.61 -35.02
C LYS A 4 38.25 55.23 -34.41
N ALA A 5 39.25 54.39 -34.11
CA ALA A 5 39.11 53.11 -33.47
C ALA A 5 38.69 53.21 -31.99
N LEU A 6 39.19 54.25 -31.29
CA LEU A 6 38.84 54.53 -29.89
C LEU A 6 37.40 55.01 -29.79
N VAL A 7 36.89 55.81 -30.67
CA VAL A 7 35.47 56.23 -30.70
C VAL A 7 34.54 55.07 -31.02
N LEU A 8 34.92 54.18 -31.95
CA LEU A 8 34.16 53.01 -32.30
C LEU A 8 34.05 52.02 -31.10
N LEU A 9 35.15 51.85 -30.34
CA LEU A 9 35.16 51.00 -29.12
C LEU A 9 34.32 51.63 -28.03
N ALA A 10 34.34 52.96 -27.86
CA ALA A 10 33.48 53.60 -26.84
C ALA A 10 31.98 53.50 -27.19
N VAL A 11 31.60 53.63 -28.46
CA VAL A 11 30.20 53.42 -28.90
C VAL A 11 29.78 52.00 -28.72
N LEU A 12 30.65 51.01 -29.03
CA LEU A 12 30.37 49.59 -28.83
C LEU A 12 30.14 49.26 -27.33
N LEU A 13 30.96 49.83 -26.45
CA LEU A 13 30.81 49.70 -25.00
C LEU A 13 29.52 50.33 -24.46
N LEU A 14 29.10 51.46 -25.00
CA LEU A 14 27.82 52.09 -24.65
C LEU A 14 26.63 51.30 -25.12
N VAL A 15 26.70 50.71 -26.34
CA VAL A 15 25.64 49.84 -26.85
C VAL A 15 25.56 48.53 -26.03
N LEU A 16 26.69 47.91 -25.78
CA LEU A 16 26.73 46.69 -24.95
C LEU A 16 26.29 46.94 -23.51
N GLY A 17 26.69 48.06 -22.91
CA GLY A 17 26.26 48.48 -21.58
C GLY A 17 24.75 48.81 -21.53
N GLY A 18 24.21 49.45 -22.59
CA GLY A 18 22.78 49.72 -22.72
C GLY A 18 21.93 48.43 -22.85
N VAL A 19 22.41 47.50 -23.70
CA VAL A 19 21.74 46.18 -23.87
C VAL A 19 21.85 45.34 -22.60
N ALA A 20 22.99 45.31 -21.93
CA ALA A 20 23.13 44.61 -20.63
C ALA A 20 22.28 45.23 -19.55
N GLY A 21 22.19 46.58 -19.48
CA GLY A 21 21.27 47.28 -18.57
C GLY A 21 19.80 47.04 -18.87
N PHE A 22 19.43 46.92 -20.15
CA PHE A 22 18.04 46.60 -20.54
C PHE A 22 17.69 45.15 -20.22
N ILE A 23 18.58 44.21 -20.45
CA ILE A 23 18.39 42.77 -20.07
C ILE A 23 18.37 42.63 -18.57
N TYR A 24 19.25 43.32 -17.84
CA TYR A 24 19.27 43.29 -16.37
C TYR A 24 17.99 43.92 -15.76
N LYS A 25 17.48 44.98 -16.33
CA LYS A 25 16.24 45.63 -15.88
C LYS A 25 14.96 44.89 -16.31
N GLY A 26 14.97 44.22 -17.48
CA GLY A 26 13.85 43.44 -18.01
C GLY A 26 13.80 42.03 -17.41
N GLY A 27 14.93 41.45 -17.02
CA GLY A 27 14.99 40.10 -16.43
C GLY A 27 14.66 40.00 -14.95
N ASN A 28 14.71 41.15 -14.23
CA ASN A 28 14.49 41.15 -12.75
C ASN A 28 13.12 41.68 -12.32
N SER A 29 12.21 41.98 -13.24
CA SER A 29 10.94 42.62 -12.87
C SER A 29 9.91 41.64 -12.28
N ASP A 30 10.08 40.35 -12.51
CA ASP A 30 9.07 39.32 -12.08
C ASP A 30 9.32 38.70 -10.71
N TRP A 31 10.52 38.90 -10.13
CA TRP A 31 10.90 38.39 -8.82
C TRP A 31 11.22 39.54 -7.86
N LYS A 32 10.19 40.10 -7.22
CA LYS A 32 10.40 41.03 -6.10
C LYS A 32 10.61 40.19 -4.83
N GLN A 33 11.71 40.42 -4.13
CA GLN A 33 11.93 39.85 -2.80
C GLN A 33 10.79 40.31 -1.88
N ALA A 34 9.95 39.38 -1.43
CA ALA A 34 8.98 39.63 -0.37
C ALA A 34 9.71 39.60 0.98
N ASP A 35 9.15 40.26 1.98
CA ASP A 35 9.69 40.19 3.35
C ASP A 35 9.85 38.74 3.77
N THR A 36 11.07 38.39 4.16
CA THR A 36 11.42 37.00 4.47
C THR A 36 10.81 36.61 5.82
N GLN A 37 9.74 35.86 5.82
CA GLN A 37 9.16 35.25 7.03
C GLN A 37 9.82 33.88 7.34
N ALA A 38 11.10 33.74 7.05
CA ALA A 38 11.83 32.49 7.29
C ALA A 38 11.69 32.04 8.76
N GLY A 39 11.38 30.75 8.95
CA GLY A 39 11.16 30.14 10.27
C GLY A 39 9.73 30.26 10.80
N ALA A 40 8.88 31.12 10.21
CA ALA A 40 7.46 31.19 10.60
C ALA A 40 6.71 29.91 10.17
N LYS A 41 5.72 29.50 10.95
CA LYS A 41 4.86 28.37 10.59
C LYS A 41 4.00 28.70 9.36
N VAL A 42 3.96 27.83 8.37
CA VAL A 42 3.17 28.01 7.14
C VAL A 42 1.68 28.16 7.45
N LEU A 43 1.13 27.27 8.27
CA LEU A 43 -0.29 27.24 8.62
C LEU A 43 -0.63 28.00 9.93
N GLY A 44 0.31 28.75 10.47
CA GLY A 44 0.10 29.49 11.72
C GLY A 44 -0.08 28.57 12.94
N GLY A 45 -1.05 28.89 13.81
CA GLY A 45 -1.29 28.17 15.05
C GLY A 45 -2.39 27.12 14.98
N ILE A 46 -2.49 26.33 13.91
CA ILE A 46 -3.51 25.28 13.80
C ILE A 46 -3.33 24.23 14.88
N THR A 47 -4.42 23.96 15.61
CA THR A 47 -4.47 22.87 16.59
C THR A 47 -4.92 21.59 15.90
N ILE A 48 -4.12 20.53 15.95
CA ILE A 48 -4.39 19.25 15.28
C ILE A 48 -5.76 18.68 15.69
N ASN A 49 -6.13 18.82 16.97
CA ASN A 49 -7.37 18.28 17.49
C ASN A 49 -8.63 18.97 16.94
N ASP A 50 -8.50 20.20 16.45
CA ASP A 50 -9.60 20.97 15.87
C ASP A 50 -9.89 20.55 14.42
N ILE A 51 -8.95 19.81 13.77
CA ILE A 51 -9.10 19.35 12.41
C ILE A 51 -10.06 18.17 12.38
N ALA A 52 -11.18 18.32 11.70
CA ALA A 52 -12.21 17.30 11.54
C ALA A 52 -12.38 16.83 10.09
N ALA A 53 -11.87 17.58 9.11
CA ALA A 53 -11.83 17.13 7.72
C ALA A 53 -10.54 17.61 7.01
N ILE A 54 -10.12 16.82 6.02
CA ILE A 54 -8.99 17.10 5.14
C ILE A 54 -9.47 16.90 3.71
N HIS A 55 -9.42 17.94 2.90
CA HIS A 55 -9.73 17.87 1.48
C HIS A 55 -8.44 18.03 0.68
N ILE A 56 -8.18 17.09 -0.23
CA ILE A 56 -7.04 17.14 -1.16
C ILE A 56 -7.60 17.01 -2.57
N LYS A 57 -7.28 17.96 -3.43
CA LYS A 57 -7.75 17.96 -4.80
C LYS A 57 -6.60 18.20 -5.76
N SER A 58 -6.49 17.34 -6.75
CA SER A 58 -5.59 17.47 -7.89
C SER A 58 -6.39 17.71 -9.17
N ALA A 59 -5.71 17.79 -10.31
CA ALA A 59 -6.37 17.89 -11.61
C ALA A 59 -7.16 16.62 -11.99
N LYS A 60 -6.81 15.45 -11.39
CA LYS A 60 -7.37 14.14 -11.74
C LYS A 60 -8.25 13.55 -10.64
N ASP A 61 -7.85 13.73 -9.40
CA ASP A 61 -8.42 13.03 -8.25
C ASP A 61 -8.83 14.01 -7.16
N GLU A 62 -9.76 13.57 -6.34
CA GLU A 62 -10.24 14.30 -5.16
C GLU A 62 -10.40 13.33 -3.99
N LEU A 63 -9.85 13.70 -2.85
CA LEU A 63 -9.94 12.98 -1.59
C LEU A 63 -10.59 13.88 -0.54
N ASN A 64 -11.62 13.38 0.11
CA ASN A 64 -12.24 14.01 1.26
C ASN A 64 -12.21 13.03 2.44
N LEU A 65 -11.37 13.34 3.43
CA LEU A 65 -11.29 12.63 4.70
C LEU A 65 -12.16 13.35 5.72
N GLU A 66 -13.03 12.63 6.41
CA GLU A 66 -13.90 13.16 7.46
C GLU A 66 -13.73 12.33 8.74
N ARG A 67 -13.61 13.01 9.89
CA ARG A 67 -13.44 12.35 11.19
C ARG A 67 -14.80 12.28 11.91
N THR A 68 -15.31 11.06 12.07
CA THR A 68 -16.56 10.80 12.77
C THR A 68 -16.32 9.83 13.92
N GLY A 69 -16.70 10.19 15.16
CA GLY A 69 -16.49 9.33 16.32
C GLY A 69 -15.02 8.98 16.61
N GLY A 70 -14.10 9.85 16.19
CA GLY A 70 -12.65 9.63 16.35
C GLY A 70 -12.00 8.82 15.21
N VAL A 71 -12.76 8.27 14.29
CA VAL A 71 -12.28 7.49 13.14
C VAL A 71 -12.31 8.35 11.88
N TRP A 72 -11.22 8.29 11.11
CA TRP A 72 -11.15 8.93 9.80
C TRP A 72 -11.77 8.03 8.73
N GLY A 73 -12.70 8.56 7.96
CA GLY A 73 -13.34 7.87 6.84
C GLY A 73 -13.12 8.59 5.52
N ILE A 74 -13.12 7.86 4.42
CA ILE A 74 -12.96 8.37 3.05
C ILE A 74 -14.33 8.52 2.41
N LYS A 75 -14.77 9.76 2.14
CA LYS A 75 -16.09 10.06 1.57
C LYS A 75 -16.32 9.37 0.23
N GLN A 76 -15.33 9.38 -0.67
CA GLN A 76 -15.38 8.72 -1.98
C GLN A 76 -15.38 7.17 -1.89
N ARG A 77 -15.25 6.62 -0.68
CA ARG A 77 -15.33 5.17 -0.39
C ARG A 77 -16.42 4.88 0.64
N ALA A 78 -17.52 5.64 0.58
CA ALA A 78 -18.68 5.48 1.46
C ALA A 78 -18.34 5.50 2.95
N GLY A 79 -17.38 6.32 3.35
CA GLY A 79 -16.93 6.44 4.73
C GLY A 79 -16.04 5.28 5.22
N TYR A 80 -15.51 4.45 4.31
CA TYR A 80 -14.59 3.38 4.69
C TYR A 80 -13.38 3.94 5.44
N PRO A 81 -12.87 3.24 6.47
CA PRO A 81 -11.77 3.72 7.29
C PRO A 81 -10.53 4.10 6.48
N ALA A 82 -9.97 5.25 6.83
CA ALA A 82 -8.70 5.71 6.32
C ALA A 82 -7.54 5.25 7.23
N ASP A 83 -6.36 5.13 6.66
CA ASP A 83 -5.12 4.76 7.36
C ASP A 83 -4.70 5.87 8.34
N ALA A 84 -5.06 5.70 9.60
CA ALA A 84 -4.73 6.64 10.67
C ALA A 84 -3.22 6.81 10.87
N GLN A 85 -2.42 5.79 10.51
CA GLN A 85 -0.96 5.85 10.63
C GLN A 85 -0.33 6.80 9.60
N LYS A 86 -1.04 7.12 8.51
CA LYS A 86 -0.64 8.15 7.54
C LYS A 86 -1.14 9.53 7.95
N ILE A 87 -2.38 9.62 8.46
CA ILE A 87 -3.01 10.89 8.77
C ILE A 87 -2.35 11.58 9.96
N GLY A 88 -2.12 10.87 11.05
CA GLY A 88 -1.52 11.45 12.26
C GLY A 88 -0.18 12.15 12.00
N PRO A 89 0.83 11.46 11.45
CA PRO A 89 2.11 12.06 11.11
C PRO A 89 2.00 13.23 10.12
N LEU A 90 1.09 13.15 9.12
CA LEU A 90 0.86 14.24 8.18
C LEU A 90 0.36 15.50 8.91
N LEU A 91 -0.62 15.37 9.80
CA LEU A 91 -1.15 16.51 10.55
C LEU A 91 -0.10 17.16 11.46
N VAL A 92 0.73 16.35 12.12
CA VAL A 92 1.89 16.86 12.89
C VAL A 92 2.84 17.64 11.98
N LYS A 93 3.24 17.04 10.86
CA LYS A 93 4.12 17.68 9.88
C LYS A 93 3.55 19.02 9.39
N LEU A 94 2.29 19.06 8.98
CA LEU A 94 1.64 20.28 8.50
C LEU A 94 1.57 21.36 9.58
N SER A 95 1.35 21.01 10.85
CA SER A 95 1.29 21.94 11.97
C SER A 95 2.66 22.56 12.32
N GLU A 96 3.74 21.87 11.97
CA GLU A 96 5.12 22.29 12.24
C GLU A 96 5.85 22.83 11.01
N LEU A 97 5.20 22.78 9.82
CA LEU A 97 5.79 23.19 8.56
C LEU A 97 6.23 24.65 8.60
N LYS A 98 7.51 24.90 8.29
CA LYS A 98 8.11 26.24 8.35
C LYS A 98 8.42 26.78 6.96
N VAL A 99 8.23 28.08 6.83
CA VAL A 99 8.67 28.87 5.67
C VAL A 99 10.20 28.85 5.62
N THR A 100 10.75 28.48 4.50
CA THR A 100 12.21 28.62 4.23
C THR A 100 12.49 29.96 3.54
N GLN A 101 11.67 30.31 2.57
CA GLN A 101 11.79 31.56 1.82
C GLN A 101 10.41 31.97 1.28
N THR A 102 10.19 33.27 1.11
CA THR A 102 9.01 33.79 0.40
C THR A 102 9.47 34.61 -0.79
N GLU A 103 8.70 34.56 -1.89
CA GLU A 103 8.96 35.29 -3.12
C GLU A 103 7.67 35.90 -3.64
N ALA A 104 7.74 37.18 -4.03
CA ALA A 104 6.63 37.82 -4.72
C ALA A 104 6.53 37.29 -6.15
N ILE A 105 5.38 36.81 -6.56
CA ILE A 105 5.15 36.24 -7.88
C ILE A 105 4.00 36.95 -8.61
N SER A 106 4.15 37.09 -9.93
CA SER A 106 3.05 37.52 -10.79
C SER A 106 2.09 36.37 -11.07
N GLU A 107 0.88 36.70 -11.50
CA GLU A 107 -0.10 35.70 -11.91
C GLU A 107 0.40 34.82 -13.06
N ALA A 108 1.18 35.36 -13.98
CA ALA A 108 1.77 34.65 -15.11
C ALA A 108 2.81 33.58 -14.69
N LEU A 109 3.41 33.69 -13.50
CA LEU A 109 4.37 32.73 -12.97
C LEU A 109 3.72 31.54 -12.24
N ARG A 110 2.49 31.68 -11.75
CA ARG A 110 1.81 30.62 -10.98
C ARG A 110 1.74 29.29 -11.74
N PRO A 111 1.37 29.22 -13.05
CA PRO A 111 1.36 27.96 -13.77
C PRO A 111 2.75 27.31 -13.87
N ARG A 112 3.80 28.10 -14.06
CA ARG A 112 5.20 27.59 -14.17
C ARG A 112 5.70 26.96 -12.87
N LEU A 113 5.19 27.43 -11.73
CA LEU A 113 5.45 26.88 -10.40
C LEU A 113 4.39 25.88 -9.96
N GLN A 114 3.43 25.54 -10.83
CA GLN A 114 2.28 24.68 -10.52
C GLN A 114 1.47 25.21 -9.31
N LEU A 115 1.37 26.52 -9.17
CA LEU A 115 0.65 27.20 -8.08
C LEU A 115 -0.74 27.70 -8.52
N ALA A 116 -1.22 27.31 -9.70
CA ALA A 116 -2.59 27.52 -10.12
C ALA A 116 -3.51 26.50 -9.42
N ALA A 117 -4.73 26.91 -9.11
CA ALA A 117 -5.72 25.99 -8.52
C ALA A 117 -5.97 24.78 -9.45
N PRO A 118 -6.28 23.59 -8.90
CA PRO A 118 -6.59 22.41 -9.70
C PRO A 118 -7.75 22.68 -10.67
N GLY A 119 -7.56 22.35 -11.96
CA GLY A 119 -8.57 22.55 -13.00
C GLY A 119 -8.70 23.98 -13.54
N ALA A 120 -7.99 24.96 -12.99
CA ALA A 120 -8.05 26.35 -13.48
C ALA A 120 -7.39 26.56 -14.87
N THR A 121 -6.55 25.63 -15.31
CA THR A 121 -5.76 25.71 -16.55
C THR A 121 -6.36 24.96 -17.74
N GLY A 122 -7.69 24.79 -17.77
CA GLY A 122 -8.39 24.24 -18.94
C GLY A 122 -8.04 22.77 -19.26
N GLY A 123 -7.75 21.97 -18.24
CA GLY A 123 -7.43 20.52 -18.40
C GLY A 123 -5.93 20.22 -18.54
N SER A 124 -5.05 21.21 -18.40
CA SER A 124 -3.62 20.94 -18.32
C SER A 124 -3.28 20.29 -16.97
N THR A 125 -2.37 19.30 -16.99
CA THR A 125 -1.83 18.62 -15.81
C THR A 125 -0.90 19.51 -14.98
N GLU A 126 -0.80 20.80 -15.28
CA GLU A 126 0.16 21.76 -14.72
C GLU A 126 -0.35 22.53 -13.50
N GLY A 127 -1.59 22.26 -13.05
CA GLY A 127 -2.13 22.82 -11.80
C GLY A 127 -1.49 22.20 -10.56
N GLY A 128 -1.55 22.93 -9.43
CA GLY A 128 -1.11 22.42 -8.14
C GLY A 128 -2.12 21.44 -7.54
N THR A 129 -1.77 20.92 -6.36
CA THR A 129 -2.69 20.15 -5.53
C THR A 129 -3.20 21.04 -4.42
N ALA A 130 -4.52 21.24 -4.34
CA ALA A 130 -5.15 21.98 -3.25
C ALA A 130 -5.27 21.08 -2.02
N LEU A 131 -4.93 21.61 -0.86
CA LEU A 131 -5.11 21.03 0.46
C LEU A 131 -5.90 21.99 1.33
N GLU A 132 -6.98 21.51 1.94
CA GLU A 132 -7.78 22.27 2.90
C GLU A 132 -7.94 21.46 4.19
N LEU A 133 -7.75 22.11 5.32
CA LEU A 133 -7.98 21.58 6.64
C LEU A 133 -9.20 22.28 7.24
N LEU A 134 -10.21 21.52 7.65
CA LEU A 134 -11.49 22.05 8.11
C LEU A 134 -11.78 21.63 9.55
N ASP A 135 -12.50 22.49 10.28
CA ASP A 135 -13.04 22.15 11.60
C ASP A 135 -14.33 21.29 11.47
N ALA A 136 -14.89 20.89 12.61
CA ALA A 136 -16.12 20.09 12.68
C ALA A 136 -17.37 20.80 12.12
N LYS A 137 -17.30 22.11 11.91
CA LYS A 137 -18.38 22.92 11.29
C LYS A 137 -18.14 23.18 9.80
N GLY A 138 -17.06 22.62 9.23
CA GLY A 138 -16.67 22.84 7.84
C GLY A 138 -15.99 24.18 7.59
N LYS A 139 -15.55 24.90 8.65
CA LYS A 139 -14.84 26.16 8.49
C LYS A 139 -13.36 25.87 8.18
N PRO A 140 -12.76 26.52 7.17
CA PRO A 140 -11.35 26.39 6.88
C PRO A 140 -10.48 26.86 8.05
N LEU A 141 -9.57 25.99 8.50
CA LEU A 141 -8.50 26.27 9.46
C LEU A 141 -7.20 26.63 8.74
N GLY A 142 -7.01 26.13 7.52
CA GLY A 142 -5.89 26.45 6.66
C GLY A 142 -6.05 25.85 5.28
N SER A 143 -5.56 26.58 4.28
CA SER A 143 -5.64 26.17 2.88
C SER A 143 -4.31 26.43 2.19
N LEU A 144 -3.86 25.49 1.37
CA LEU A 144 -2.61 25.54 0.62
C LEU A 144 -2.82 25.02 -0.81
N ILE A 145 -2.10 25.60 -1.75
CA ILE A 145 -1.87 24.99 -3.06
C ILE A 145 -0.42 24.50 -3.05
N LEU A 146 -0.23 23.19 -3.22
CA LEU A 146 1.06 22.54 -3.34
C LEU A 146 1.50 22.57 -4.79
N GLY A 147 2.57 23.30 -5.04
CA GLY A 147 3.12 23.51 -6.36
C GLY A 147 4.25 22.53 -6.70
N LYS A 148 5.16 23.01 -7.56
CA LYS A 148 6.30 22.27 -8.07
C LYS A 148 7.27 21.89 -6.95
N ALA A 149 7.75 20.63 -6.99
CA ALA A 149 8.84 20.21 -6.11
C ALA A 149 10.14 20.95 -6.43
N ILE A 150 10.89 21.30 -5.39
CA ILE A 150 12.26 21.78 -5.46
C ILE A 150 13.15 20.54 -5.43
N THR A 151 14.00 20.37 -6.46
CA THR A 151 14.83 19.17 -6.59
C THR A 151 16.30 19.53 -6.59
N ARG A 152 17.16 18.62 -6.19
CA ARG A 152 18.62 18.66 -6.39
C ARG A 152 19.08 17.43 -7.16
N LYS A 153 20.20 17.55 -7.82
CA LYS A 153 20.82 16.39 -8.47
C LYS A 153 21.15 15.31 -7.45
N SER A 154 20.92 14.07 -7.83
CA SER A 154 21.30 12.92 -6.99
C SER A 154 22.83 12.81 -6.92
N ASP A 155 23.35 12.60 -5.71
CA ASP A 155 24.78 12.35 -5.49
C ASP A 155 25.15 10.86 -5.77
N ILE A 156 24.17 10.02 -6.11
CA ILE A 156 24.38 8.60 -6.40
C ILE A 156 24.87 8.47 -7.85
N PRO A 157 26.05 7.89 -8.11
CA PRO A 157 26.55 7.66 -9.47
C PRO A 157 25.58 6.79 -10.28
N GLY A 158 25.17 7.29 -11.45
CA GLY A 158 24.22 6.59 -12.34
C GLY A 158 22.74 6.84 -12.04
N ALA A 159 22.39 7.60 -11.00
CA ALA A 159 21.01 7.98 -10.77
C ALA A 159 20.51 8.93 -11.88
N THR A 160 19.39 8.58 -12.49
CA THR A 160 18.77 9.34 -13.58
C THR A 160 17.73 10.36 -13.12
N ARG A 161 17.40 10.39 -11.82
CA ARG A 161 16.35 11.24 -11.26
C ARG A 161 16.91 12.19 -10.21
N ASP A 162 16.45 13.44 -10.26
CA ASP A 162 16.70 14.41 -9.22
C ASP A 162 15.93 14.05 -7.94
N VAL A 163 16.51 14.39 -6.79
CA VAL A 163 15.91 14.13 -5.48
C VAL A 163 15.09 15.34 -5.04
N PRO A 164 13.78 15.20 -4.73
CA PRO A 164 12.99 16.29 -4.19
C PRO A 164 13.46 16.63 -2.77
N THR A 165 13.76 17.89 -2.54
CA THR A 165 14.27 18.42 -1.26
C THR A 165 13.37 19.47 -0.65
N GLY A 166 12.35 19.94 -1.37
CA GLY A 166 11.41 20.92 -0.92
C GLY A 166 10.28 21.11 -1.92
N ARG A 167 9.43 22.08 -1.68
CA ARG A 167 8.27 22.39 -2.53
C ARG A 167 7.89 23.86 -2.46
N TYR A 168 7.34 24.39 -3.56
CA TYR A 168 6.65 25.66 -3.57
C TYR A 168 5.21 25.48 -3.10
N LEU A 169 4.75 26.41 -2.26
CA LEU A 169 3.38 26.49 -1.76
C LEU A 169 2.79 27.86 -2.08
N LEU A 170 1.47 27.93 -2.16
CA LEU A 170 0.72 29.18 -2.23
C LEU A 170 -0.42 29.12 -1.21
N LYS A 171 -0.62 30.22 -0.49
CA LYS A 171 -1.82 30.44 0.30
C LYS A 171 -2.87 31.12 -0.58
N PRO A 172 -4.09 30.58 -0.70
CA PRO A 172 -5.15 31.24 -1.48
C PRO A 172 -5.44 32.67 -1.06
N GLU A 173 -5.30 32.99 0.24
CA GLU A 173 -5.47 34.33 0.80
C GLU A 173 -4.31 35.30 0.49
N ALA A 174 -3.15 34.79 0.06
CA ALA A 174 -1.97 35.58 -0.31
C ALA A 174 -1.44 35.19 -1.70
N PRO A 175 -2.23 35.33 -2.76
CA PRO A 175 -1.95 34.74 -4.07
C PRO A 175 -0.74 35.36 -4.80
N ALA A 176 -0.22 36.49 -4.34
CA ALA A 176 0.95 37.13 -4.90
C ALA A 176 2.29 36.68 -4.27
N THR A 177 2.26 35.73 -3.33
CA THR A 177 3.43 35.30 -2.59
C THR A 177 3.59 33.78 -2.67
N ALA A 178 4.65 33.32 -3.33
CA ALA A 178 5.07 31.93 -3.27
C ALA A 178 5.89 31.67 -2.00
N ILE A 179 5.66 30.54 -1.38
CA ILE A 179 6.37 30.08 -0.17
C ILE A 179 7.22 28.87 -0.58
N ALA A 180 8.51 28.90 -0.33
CA ALA A 180 9.35 27.72 -0.42
C ALA A 180 9.50 27.07 0.96
N ILE A 181 9.42 25.74 0.96
CA ILE A 181 9.63 24.88 2.15
C ILE A 181 10.70 23.83 1.84
N ASN A 182 11.34 23.29 2.86
CA ASN A 182 12.35 22.22 2.77
C ASN A 182 11.79 20.81 2.94
N ASP A 183 10.48 20.65 2.84
CA ASP A 183 9.81 19.35 2.79
C ASP A 183 9.09 19.19 1.44
N PRO A 184 9.30 18.11 0.71
CA PRO A 184 8.65 17.89 -0.59
C PRO A 184 7.17 17.51 -0.47
N LEU A 185 6.66 17.16 0.71
CA LEU A 185 5.27 16.72 0.98
C LEU A 185 4.80 15.67 -0.03
N THR A 186 5.63 14.66 -0.30
CA THR A 186 5.36 13.61 -1.30
C THR A 186 4.25 12.67 -0.88
N GLU A 187 3.93 12.61 0.40
CA GLU A 187 2.85 11.81 0.99
C GLU A 187 1.45 12.38 0.71
N ILE A 188 1.34 13.65 0.30
CA ILE A 188 0.04 14.27 -0.02
C ILE A 188 -0.41 13.82 -1.41
N ASP A 189 -1.34 12.87 -1.44
CA ASP A 189 -1.94 12.28 -2.63
C ASP A 189 -3.45 12.50 -2.62
N ALA A 190 -4.02 12.94 -3.75
CA ALA A 190 -5.45 13.14 -3.91
C ALA A 190 -6.21 11.84 -4.24
N SER A 191 -5.52 10.72 -4.47
CA SER A 191 -6.14 9.42 -4.77
C SER A 191 -6.75 8.80 -3.51
N PRO A 192 -8.07 8.54 -3.45
CA PRO A 192 -8.71 7.91 -2.31
C PRO A 192 -8.11 6.54 -1.95
N ALA A 193 -7.71 5.74 -2.94
CA ALA A 193 -7.13 4.41 -2.74
C ALA A 193 -5.79 4.44 -1.98
N ALA A 194 -5.05 5.55 -2.05
CA ALA A 194 -3.79 5.73 -1.35
C ALA A 194 -3.95 5.86 0.18
N TRP A 195 -5.15 6.25 0.63
CA TRP A 195 -5.45 6.56 2.03
C TRP A 195 -6.28 5.50 2.75
N LEU A 196 -6.70 4.45 2.06
CA LEU A 196 -7.48 3.37 2.67
C LEU A 196 -6.68 2.67 3.77
N ASP A 197 -7.35 2.35 4.85
CA ASP A 197 -6.89 1.30 5.76
C ASP A 197 -6.97 -0.02 4.99
N LYS A 198 -5.79 -0.52 4.58
CA LYS A 198 -5.67 -1.76 3.80
C LYS A 198 -5.55 -3.00 4.68
N THR A 199 -5.82 -2.86 5.98
CA THR A 199 -5.98 -4.03 6.85
C THR A 199 -7.12 -4.87 6.29
N PHE A 200 -6.80 -6.11 5.90
CA PHE A 200 -7.75 -7.01 5.29
C PHE A 200 -7.92 -8.26 6.15
N ILE A 201 -8.65 -9.26 5.66
CA ILE A 201 -8.82 -10.51 6.39
C ILE A 201 -7.47 -11.17 6.69
N LYS A 202 -7.34 -11.66 7.91
CA LYS A 202 -6.21 -12.48 8.36
C LYS A 202 -6.75 -13.73 9.02
N PRO A 203 -7.30 -14.67 8.24
CA PRO A 203 -7.86 -15.89 8.80
C PRO A 203 -6.75 -16.66 9.52
N ASP A 204 -6.89 -16.76 10.80
CA ASP A 204 -6.05 -17.59 11.67
C ASP A 204 -6.77 -18.90 11.95
N ARG A 205 -6.01 -19.96 12.24
CA ARG A 205 -6.57 -21.23 12.68
C ARG A 205 -7.65 -21.80 11.73
N VAL A 206 -7.39 -21.79 10.41
CA VAL A 206 -8.32 -22.27 9.38
C VAL A 206 -8.67 -23.73 9.60
N LYS A 207 -9.98 -24.06 9.62
CA LYS A 207 -10.53 -25.39 9.88
C LYS A 207 -10.97 -26.10 8.62
N SER A 208 -11.60 -25.38 7.70
CA SER A 208 -12.06 -25.92 6.41
C SER A 208 -11.90 -24.91 5.30
N ILE A 209 -11.68 -25.37 4.07
CA ILE A 209 -11.68 -24.55 2.86
C ILE A 209 -12.47 -25.28 1.78
N THR A 210 -13.37 -24.56 1.13
CA THR A 210 -14.19 -25.07 0.02
C THR A 210 -14.06 -24.12 -1.17
N PHE A 211 -13.67 -24.64 -2.30
CA PHE A 211 -13.79 -23.94 -3.57
C PHE A 211 -14.98 -24.46 -4.36
N SER A 212 -15.82 -23.56 -4.83
CA SER A 212 -17.02 -23.88 -5.62
C SER A 212 -16.99 -23.08 -6.92
N SER A 213 -17.39 -23.71 -8.01
CA SER A 213 -17.53 -23.07 -9.32
C SER A 213 -18.84 -23.58 -9.96
N ASP A 214 -19.55 -22.72 -10.70
CA ASP A 214 -20.87 -22.98 -11.27
C ASP A 214 -21.89 -23.49 -10.21
N GLY A 215 -21.82 -22.94 -9.01
CA GLY A 215 -22.67 -23.29 -7.88
C GLY A 215 -22.42 -24.68 -7.28
N LYS A 216 -21.33 -25.38 -7.67
CA LYS A 216 -21.00 -26.72 -7.16
C LYS A 216 -19.62 -26.75 -6.52
N PRO A 217 -19.46 -27.39 -5.35
CA PRO A 217 -18.15 -27.63 -4.77
C PRO A 217 -17.24 -28.40 -5.73
N ARG A 218 -16.07 -27.87 -6.02
CA ARG A 218 -15.01 -28.53 -6.79
C ARG A 218 -14.14 -29.37 -5.89
N TRP A 219 -13.85 -28.85 -4.70
CA TRP A 219 -13.18 -29.57 -3.64
C TRP A 219 -13.47 -28.93 -2.27
N THR A 220 -13.37 -29.73 -1.24
CA THR A 220 -13.40 -29.30 0.17
C THR A 220 -12.30 -30.02 0.90
N MET A 221 -11.46 -29.28 1.58
CA MET A 221 -10.50 -29.83 2.53
C MET A 221 -10.81 -29.34 3.95
N GLN A 222 -10.56 -30.18 4.94
CA GLN A 222 -10.88 -29.90 6.33
C GLN A 222 -9.89 -30.58 7.27
N ARG A 223 -9.84 -30.10 8.51
CA ARG A 223 -9.13 -30.76 9.61
C ARG A 223 -9.93 -30.63 10.90
N ASN A 224 -9.83 -31.64 11.76
CA ASN A 224 -10.55 -31.66 13.05
C ASN A 224 -9.73 -31.05 14.19
N GLU A 225 -8.42 -30.92 14.00
CA GLU A 225 -7.48 -30.36 14.95
C GLU A 225 -6.53 -29.39 14.23
N GLU A 226 -5.85 -28.53 14.97
CA GLU A 226 -4.96 -27.50 14.39
C GLU A 226 -3.59 -28.01 13.94
N ALA A 227 -3.34 -29.31 13.99
CA ALA A 227 -2.09 -29.89 13.50
C ALA A 227 -1.92 -29.65 12.00
N GLU A 228 -0.71 -29.25 11.56
CA GLU A 228 -0.45 -28.92 10.16
C GLU A 228 -0.72 -30.06 9.18
N MET A 229 -0.45 -31.28 9.61
CA MET A 229 -0.63 -32.50 8.79
C MET A 229 -2.00 -33.17 8.94
N ALA A 230 -2.92 -32.54 9.66
CA ALA A 230 -4.27 -33.09 9.91
C ALA A 230 -5.27 -32.84 8.77
N TRP A 231 -4.86 -32.20 7.69
CA TRP A 231 -5.71 -31.90 6.55
C TRP A 231 -6.19 -33.17 5.86
N GLN A 232 -7.47 -33.22 5.54
CA GLN A 232 -8.14 -34.29 4.83
C GLN A 232 -8.99 -33.72 3.70
N LEU A 233 -8.99 -34.36 2.55
CA LEU A 233 -9.90 -34.02 1.47
C LEU A 233 -11.25 -34.67 1.77
N LYS A 234 -12.32 -33.87 1.82
CA LYS A 234 -13.68 -34.36 1.90
C LYS A 234 -14.03 -35.08 0.60
N ASP A 235 -14.73 -36.19 0.70
CA ASP A 235 -15.15 -37.01 -0.46
C ASP A 235 -13.97 -37.44 -1.36
N ALA A 236 -12.82 -37.81 -0.72
CA ALA A 236 -11.68 -38.36 -1.42
C ALA A 236 -12.08 -39.67 -2.18
N ALA A 237 -11.81 -39.70 -3.48
CA ALA A 237 -12.03 -40.89 -4.28
C ALA A 237 -10.99 -41.97 -4.00
N LYS A 238 -11.36 -43.26 -4.20
CA LYS A 238 -10.41 -44.36 -4.05
C LYS A 238 -9.23 -44.18 -5.01
N GLY A 239 -8.03 -44.09 -4.46
CA GLY A 239 -6.80 -43.91 -5.24
C GLY A 239 -6.35 -42.46 -5.43
N GLU A 240 -7.06 -41.48 -4.88
CA GLU A 240 -6.53 -40.13 -4.75
C GLU A 240 -5.47 -40.06 -3.62
N ASP A 241 -4.31 -39.61 -3.93
CA ASP A 241 -3.21 -39.39 -2.96
C ASP A 241 -3.12 -37.89 -2.61
N PHE A 242 -3.86 -37.50 -1.59
CA PHE A 242 -3.96 -36.10 -1.12
C PHE A 242 -2.64 -35.64 -0.51
N ASP A 243 -2.21 -34.43 -0.86
CA ASP A 243 -1.00 -33.80 -0.36
C ASP A 243 -1.32 -32.81 0.75
N THR A 244 -1.08 -33.23 1.99
CA THR A 244 -1.34 -32.39 3.18
C THR A 244 -0.44 -31.16 3.23
N GLY A 245 0.76 -31.19 2.64
CA GLY A 245 1.62 -30.03 2.53
C GLY A 245 1.03 -28.95 1.63
N LYS A 246 0.51 -29.34 0.46
CA LYS A 246 -0.18 -28.42 -0.44
C LYS A 246 -1.46 -27.85 0.19
N ALA A 247 -2.18 -28.65 0.98
CA ALA A 247 -3.33 -28.17 1.71
C ALA A 247 -2.96 -27.11 2.77
N GLN A 248 -1.84 -27.31 3.44
CA GLN A 248 -1.32 -26.34 4.41
C GLN A 248 -0.87 -25.04 3.71
N ASP A 249 -0.25 -25.15 2.53
CA ASP A 249 0.14 -23.98 1.72
C ASP A 249 -1.10 -23.20 1.23
N GLU A 250 -2.17 -23.91 0.85
CA GLU A 250 -3.45 -23.30 0.49
C GLU A 250 -4.04 -22.51 1.67
N ALA A 251 -4.07 -23.10 2.85
CA ALA A 251 -4.55 -22.44 4.06
C ALA A 251 -3.71 -21.21 4.45
N ARG A 252 -2.39 -21.28 4.29
CA ARG A 252 -1.48 -20.13 4.50
C ARG A 252 -1.70 -19.03 3.46
N GLY A 253 -1.99 -19.42 2.23
CA GLY A 253 -2.24 -18.50 1.12
C GLY A 253 -3.40 -17.55 1.36
N LEU A 254 -4.41 -17.95 2.14
CA LEU A 254 -5.56 -17.10 2.49
C LEU A 254 -5.13 -15.81 3.21
N ALA A 255 -4.09 -15.86 4.04
CA ALA A 255 -3.54 -14.68 4.72
C ALA A 255 -2.82 -13.71 3.76
N GLY A 256 -2.52 -14.15 2.54
CA GLY A 256 -1.91 -13.34 1.47
C GLY A 256 -2.91 -12.55 0.63
N ILE A 257 -4.21 -12.75 0.84
CA ILE A 257 -5.24 -11.99 0.15
C ILE A 257 -5.24 -10.56 0.71
N GLY A 258 -5.04 -9.57 -0.16
CA GLY A 258 -5.02 -8.16 0.22
C GLY A 258 -5.93 -7.32 -0.65
N MET A 259 -6.61 -6.35 -0.05
CA MET A 259 -7.41 -5.40 -0.79
C MET A 259 -6.54 -4.33 -1.46
N VAL A 260 -6.92 -3.93 -2.67
CA VAL A 260 -6.34 -2.81 -3.40
C VAL A 260 -7.20 -1.56 -3.20
N ASP A 261 -8.51 -1.69 -3.35
CA ASP A 261 -9.50 -0.62 -3.22
C ASP A 261 -10.90 -1.21 -2.92
N LEU A 262 -11.90 -0.37 -2.75
CA LEU A 262 -13.31 -0.76 -2.80
C LEU A 262 -13.81 -0.72 -4.24
N ALA A 263 -14.61 -1.71 -4.62
CA ALA A 263 -15.24 -1.78 -5.95
C ALA A 263 -16.51 -0.94 -6.01
N MET A 264 -16.38 0.40 -5.98
CA MET A 264 -17.51 1.34 -5.86
C MET A 264 -18.56 1.24 -6.97
N ASN A 265 -18.17 0.73 -8.15
CA ASN A 265 -19.04 0.59 -9.31
C ASN A 265 -19.63 -0.82 -9.48
N THR A 266 -19.35 -1.75 -8.55
CA THR A 266 -19.81 -3.14 -8.60
C THR A 266 -20.76 -3.39 -7.44
N LYS A 267 -21.96 -3.85 -7.73
CA LYS A 267 -22.94 -4.22 -6.71
C LYS A 267 -22.77 -5.70 -6.34
N PRO A 268 -23.16 -6.11 -5.13
CA PRO A 268 -23.16 -7.52 -4.72
C PRO A 268 -23.86 -8.45 -5.73
N ASP A 269 -24.98 -8.02 -6.29
CA ASP A 269 -25.77 -8.81 -7.25
C ASP A 269 -25.04 -9.04 -8.59
N ASP A 270 -24.11 -8.14 -8.96
CA ASP A 270 -23.30 -8.29 -10.18
C ASP A 270 -22.33 -9.47 -10.10
N LEU A 271 -22.07 -9.98 -8.88
CA LEU A 271 -21.22 -11.14 -8.64
C LEU A 271 -22.00 -12.45 -8.43
N ALA A 272 -23.34 -12.41 -8.53
CA ALA A 272 -24.16 -13.60 -8.38
C ALA A 272 -23.76 -14.68 -9.41
N GLY A 273 -23.55 -15.91 -8.94
CA GLY A 273 -23.10 -17.04 -9.77
C GLY A 273 -21.59 -17.07 -10.07
N GLY A 274 -20.81 -16.17 -9.48
CA GLY A 274 -19.35 -16.23 -9.53
C GLY A 274 -18.77 -17.43 -8.76
N ASP A 275 -17.51 -17.72 -8.99
CA ASP A 275 -16.76 -18.70 -8.19
C ASP A 275 -16.72 -18.29 -6.73
N VAL A 276 -16.77 -19.27 -5.84
CA VAL A 276 -16.82 -19.02 -4.38
C VAL A 276 -15.69 -19.74 -3.68
N LEU A 277 -14.90 -19.00 -2.92
CA LEU A 277 -13.94 -19.52 -1.96
C LEU A 277 -14.49 -19.30 -0.55
N ALA A 278 -14.89 -20.39 0.14
CA ALA A 278 -15.42 -20.33 1.50
C ALA A 278 -14.47 -21.02 2.48
N PHE A 279 -14.32 -20.49 3.68
CA PHE A 279 -13.50 -21.13 4.71
C PHE A 279 -14.00 -20.81 6.12
N ASP A 280 -13.86 -21.79 7.00
CA ASP A 280 -14.18 -21.69 8.41
C ASP A 280 -12.91 -21.73 9.25
N THR A 281 -12.97 -21.13 10.43
CA THR A 281 -11.86 -21.10 11.37
C THR A 281 -12.23 -21.75 12.71
N PHE A 282 -11.24 -22.21 13.47
CA PHE A 282 -11.46 -22.76 14.81
C PHE A 282 -11.85 -21.68 15.83
N ASP A 283 -11.62 -20.42 15.53
CA ASP A 283 -12.04 -19.30 16.37
C ASP A 283 -13.50 -18.86 16.14
N GLY A 284 -14.22 -19.56 15.25
CA GLY A 284 -15.67 -19.42 15.08
C GLY A 284 -16.09 -18.41 14.02
N LEU A 285 -15.18 -17.90 13.21
CA LEU A 285 -15.50 -17.06 12.07
C LEU A 285 -15.58 -17.87 10.78
N SER A 286 -16.53 -17.52 9.91
CA SER A 286 -16.74 -18.07 8.58
C SER A 286 -16.63 -16.97 7.53
N TYR A 287 -15.93 -17.25 6.45
CA TYR A 287 -15.68 -16.33 5.35
C TYR A 287 -16.17 -16.90 4.03
N THR A 288 -16.71 -16.03 3.21
CA THR A 288 -17.15 -16.37 1.86
C THR A 288 -16.68 -15.26 0.90
N LEU A 289 -15.87 -15.61 -0.05
CA LEU A 289 -15.38 -14.73 -1.10
C LEU A 289 -16.04 -15.11 -2.42
N THR A 290 -17.00 -14.31 -2.89
CA THR A 290 -17.61 -14.50 -4.22
C THR A 290 -16.83 -13.69 -5.23
N LEU A 291 -16.25 -14.36 -6.20
CA LEU A 291 -15.26 -13.82 -7.13
C LEU A 291 -15.94 -13.30 -8.40
N GLY A 292 -15.74 -12.04 -8.71
CA GLY A 292 -16.15 -11.45 -9.96
C GLY A 292 -15.17 -11.74 -11.10
N LYS A 293 -15.49 -11.24 -12.28
CA LYS A 293 -14.61 -11.33 -13.44
C LYS A 293 -13.38 -10.45 -13.24
N LYS A 294 -12.23 -10.95 -13.69
CA LYS A 294 -10.98 -10.19 -13.69
C LYS A 294 -11.12 -8.93 -14.54
N ASP A 295 -10.64 -7.80 -14.04
CA ASP A 295 -10.51 -6.53 -14.73
C ASP A 295 -9.11 -5.96 -14.52
N GLY A 296 -8.32 -5.88 -15.57
CA GLY A 296 -6.91 -5.54 -15.51
C GLY A 296 -6.11 -6.51 -14.62
N GLU A 297 -5.45 -6.00 -13.60
CA GLU A 297 -4.68 -6.78 -12.61
C GLU A 297 -5.50 -7.18 -11.38
N ASN A 298 -6.74 -6.70 -11.27
CA ASN A 298 -7.60 -6.87 -10.11
C ASN A 298 -8.87 -7.64 -10.48
N ARG A 299 -9.58 -8.09 -9.44
CA ARG A 299 -10.95 -8.59 -9.57
C ARG A 299 -11.81 -8.08 -8.41
N PRO A 300 -13.09 -7.81 -8.65
CA PRO A 300 -14.04 -7.53 -7.57
C PRO A 300 -14.34 -8.82 -6.81
N VAL A 301 -14.40 -8.71 -5.49
CA VAL A 301 -14.67 -9.81 -4.56
C VAL A 301 -15.72 -9.35 -3.57
N LEU A 302 -16.88 -9.99 -3.56
CA LEU A 302 -17.88 -9.80 -2.51
C LEU A 302 -17.46 -10.57 -1.28
N MET A 303 -17.28 -9.86 -0.19
CA MET A 303 -16.93 -10.43 1.10
C MET A 303 -18.20 -10.82 1.88
N GLY A 304 -18.28 -12.05 2.34
CA GLY A 304 -19.18 -12.49 3.40
C GLY A 304 -18.35 -12.87 4.62
N VAL A 305 -18.62 -12.25 5.75
CA VAL A 305 -18.01 -12.63 7.04
C VAL A 305 -19.10 -12.79 8.08
N SER A 306 -19.11 -13.92 8.75
CA SER A 306 -20.12 -14.24 9.75
C SER A 306 -19.54 -15.07 10.90
N GLY A 307 -20.35 -15.29 11.93
CA GLY A 307 -19.96 -16.07 13.10
C GLY A 307 -19.74 -15.21 14.34
N LYS A 308 -19.23 -15.82 15.37
CA LYS A 308 -18.89 -15.17 16.63
C LYS A 308 -17.55 -15.69 17.10
N LEU A 309 -16.66 -14.77 17.41
CA LEU A 309 -15.35 -15.13 17.93
C LEU A 309 -15.49 -16.00 19.18
N THR A 310 -14.88 -17.18 19.15
CA THR A 310 -14.75 -18.04 20.32
C THR A 310 -13.61 -17.48 21.17
N PRO A 311 -13.87 -17.07 22.42
CA PRO A 311 -12.81 -16.59 23.29
C PRO A 311 -11.70 -17.62 23.44
N ALA A 312 -10.46 -17.17 23.46
CA ALA A 312 -9.36 -18.06 23.81
C ALA A 312 -9.58 -18.63 25.24
N PRO A 313 -9.26 -19.92 25.49
CA PRO A 313 -9.36 -20.47 26.83
C PRO A 313 -8.51 -19.68 27.81
N GLU A 314 -9.01 -19.47 29.02
CA GLU A 314 -8.25 -18.73 30.04
C GLU A 314 -6.87 -19.35 30.26
N ARG A 315 -5.87 -18.48 30.41
CA ARG A 315 -4.50 -18.91 30.68
C ARG A 315 -4.45 -19.63 32.05
N THR A 316 -3.97 -20.85 32.04
CA THR A 316 -3.67 -21.57 33.27
C THR A 316 -2.21 -21.31 33.66
N PRO A 317 -1.94 -20.64 34.79
CA PRO A 317 -0.58 -20.43 35.27
C PRO A 317 0.15 -21.74 35.52
N GLY A 318 1.44 -21.79 35.18
CA GLY A 318 2.30 -22.92 35.51
C GLY A 318 2.51 -23.05 37.02
N LYS A 319 2.71 -24.28 37.53
CA LYS A 319 2.87 -24.54 38.99
C LYS A 319 4.05 -23.81 39.62
N ASP A 320 5.11 -23.57 38.84
CA ASP A 320 6.37 -22.93 39.31
C ASP A 320 6.58 -21.52 38.70
N GLU A 321 5.50 -20.86 38.28
CA GLU A 321 5.57 -19.57 37.64
C GLU A 321 5.85 -18.46 38.64
N LYS A 322 6.93 -17.70 38.44
CA LYS A 322 7.28 -16.56 39.31
C LYS A 322 6.26 -15.43 39.17
N PRO A 323 5.99 -14.66 40.23
CA PRO A 323 4.99 -13.57 40.21
C PRO A 323 5.23 -12.54 39.08
N GLU A 324 6.49 -12.23 38.76
CA GLU A 324 6.86 -11.28 37.71
C GLU A 324 6.54 -11.84 36.31
N ASP A 325 6.88 -13.12 36.08
CA ASP A 325 6.58 -13.82 34.83
C ASP A 325 5.07 -13.98 34.63
N LYS A 326 4.36 -14.29 35.72
CA LYS A 326 2.89 -14.38 35.72
C LYS A 326 2.25 -13.07 35.25
N ALA A 327 2.63 -11.94 35.84
CA ALA A 327 2.08 -10.63 35.50
C ALA A 327 2.33 -10.28 34.01
N LYS A 328 3.52 -10.61 33.51
CA LYS A 328 3.89 -10.40 32.10
C LYS A 328 3.06 -11.28 31.17
N LEU A 329 2.97 -12.57 31.43
CA LEU A 329 2.23 -13.53 30.62
C LEU A 329 0.71 -13.29 30.64
N ASP A 330 0.16 -12.89 31.81
CA ASP A 330 -1.24 -12.50 31.93
C ASP A 330 -1.55 -11.23 31.11
N LYS A 331 -0.62 -10.29 31.09
CA LYS A 331 -0.74 -9.09 30.24
C LYS A 331 -0.68 -9.46 28.74
N GLU A 332 0.32 -10.24 28.34
CA GLU A 332 0.46 -10.71 26.94
C GLU A 332 -0.79 -11.47 26.48
N TYR A 333 -1.36 -12.31 27.33
CA TYR A 333 -2.63 -13.02 27.05
C TYR A 333 -3.78 -12.03 26.81
N LYS A 334 -3.95 -11.06 27.72
CA LYS A 334 -5.02 -10.04 27.60
C LYS A 334 -4.85 -9.19 26.36
N ASP A 335 -3.62 -8.76 26.08
CA ASP A 335 -3.31 -7.95 24.89
C ASP A 335 -3.60 -8.74 23.60
N LYS A 336 -3.27 -10.04 23.57
CA LYS A 336 -3.58 -10.93 22.44
C LYS A 336 -5.08 -11.15 22.28
N ALA A 337 -5.81 -11.34 23.37
CA ALA A 337 -7.26 -11.49 23.34
C ALA A 337 -7.94 -10.23 22.79
N ALA A 338 -7.57 -9.05 23.31
CA ALA A 338 -8.08 -7.77 22.81
C ALA A 338 -7.74 -7.53 21.33
N ALA A 339 -6.53 -7.88 20.89
CA ALA A 339 -6.14 -7.79 19.48
C ALA A 339 -6.98 -8.72 18.58
N ASN A 340 -7.30 -9.94 19.03
CA ASN A 340 -8.17 -10.86 18.30
C ASN A 340 -9.61 -10.36 18.22
N GLU A 341 -10.13 -9.78 19.30
CA GLU A 341 -11.47 -9.16 19.31
C GLU A 341 -11.55 -7.99 18.34
N ALA A 342 -10.53 -7.11 18.34
CA ALA A 342 -10.44 -5.98 17.42
C ALA A 342 -10.35 -6.45 15.95
N ARG A 343 -9.54 -7.50 15.67
CA ARG A 343 -9.46 -8.14 14.36
C ARG A 343 -10.82 -8.67 13.91
N ALA A 344 -11.47 -9.47 14.74
CA ALA A 344 -12.77 -10.06 14.42
C ALA A 344 -13.85 -9.00 14.17
N ALA A 345 -13.89 -7.94 14.99
CA ALA A 345 -14.81 -6.81 14.78
C ALA A 345 -14.54 -6.10 13.45
N HIS A 346 -13.28 -5.86 13.11
CA HIS A 346 -12.88 -5.26 11.83
C HIS A 346 -13.29 -6.15 10.64
N GLU A 347 -13.02 -7.46 10.71
CA GLU A 347 -13.35 -8.40 9.64
C GLU A 347 -14.87 -8.59 9.47
N LEU A 348 -15.64 -8.68 10.57
CA LEU A 348 -17.11 -8.69 10.52
C LEU A 348 -17.69 -7.41 9.90
N ALA A 349 -17.03 -6.26 10.07
CA ALA A 349 -17.45 -5.01 9.43
C ALA A 349 -17.24 -4.99 7.91
N MET A 350 -16.52 -5.96 7.34
CA MET A 350 -16.34 -6.14 5.89
C MET A 350 -17.50 -6.90 5.23
N ASP A 351 -18.40 -7.49 6.01
CA ASP A 351 -19.54 -8.25 5.48
C ASP A 351 -20.33 -7.45 4.44
N LYS A 352 -20.72 -8.11 3.35
CA LYS A 352 -21.49 -7.56 2.23
C LYS A 352 -20.83 -6.40 1.46
N LYS A 353 -19.55 -6.13 1.67
CA LYS A 353 -18.81 -5.14 0.88
C LYS A 353 -18.11 -5.80 -0.30
N VAL A 354 -17.98 -5.04 -1.40
CA VAL A 354 -17.23 -5.48 -2.58
C VAL A 354 -15.89 -4.77 -2.60
N PHE A 355 -14.83 -5.56 -2.60
CA PHE A 355 -13.45 -5.09 -2.63
C PHE A 355 -12.81 -5.38 -3.99
N LEU A 356 -11.89 -4.56 -4.43
CA LEU A 356 -10.94 -4.90 -5.47
C LEU A 356 -9.75 -5.60 -4.84
N VAL A 357 -9.48 -6.81 -5.29
CA VAL A 357 -8.38 -7.65 -4.81
C VAL A 357 -7.44 -7.94 -5.96
N ALA A 358 -6.14 -7.97 -5.74
CA ALA A 358 -5.18 -8.35 -6.76
C ALA A 358 -5.44 -9.80 -7.23
N ASP A 359 -5.67 -9.99 -8.52
CA ASP A 359 -5.99 -11.30 -9.10
C ASP A 359 -4.90 -12.34 -8.79
N ALA A 360 -3.64 -11.91 -8.77
CA ALA A 360 -2.50 -12.76 -8.45
C ALA A 360 -2.54 -13.36 -7.03
N SER A 361 -3.26 -12.76 -6.08
CA SER A 361 -3.42 -13.32 -4.73
C SER A 361 -4.56 -14.35 -4.62
N ILE A 362 -5.49 -14.34 -5.56
CA ILE A 362 -6.65 -15.25 -5.58
C ILE A 362 -6.39 -16.48 -6.45
N VAL A 363 -5.79 -16.32 -7.64
CA VAL A 363 -5.54 -17.41 -8.58
C VAL A 363 -4.87 -18.64 -7.97
N PRO A 364 -3.88 -18.52 -7.07
CA PRO A 364 -3.29 -19.66 -6.40
C PRO A 364 -4.26 -20.48 -5.54
N LEU A 365 -5.35 -19.88 -5.08
CA LEU A 365 -6.32 -20.45 -4.12
C LEU A 365 -7.55 -21.08 -4.78
N VAL A 366 -7.74 -20.90 -6.10
CA VAL A 366 -8.91 -21.37 -6.83
C VAL A 366 -8.52 -22.37 -7.94
N LYS A 367 -7.58 -23.24 -7.61
CA LYS A 367 -7.06 -24.25 -8.53
C LYS A 367 -7.94 -25.48 -8.59
N ASP A 368 -7.72 -26.28 -9.63
CA ASP A 368 -8.37 -27.57 -9.76
C ASP A 368 -7.99 -28.55 -8.66
N ARG A 369 -8.92 -29.43 -8.28
CA ARG A 369 -8.74 -30.49 -7.29
C ARG A 369 -7.46 -31.31 -7.52
N ALA A 370 -7.09 -31.57 -8.77
CA ALA A 370 -5.89 -32.31 -9.14
C ALA A 370 -4.60 -31.68 -8.59
N THR A 371 -4.57 -30.36 -8.39
CA THR A 371 -3.39 -29.66 -7.85
C THR A 371 -3.13 -29.97 -6.38
N LEU A 372 -4.15 -30.40 -5.64
CA LEU A 372 -4.07 -30.81 -4.23
C LEU A 372 -3.56 -32.25 -4.06
N MET A 373 -3.32 -32.97 -5.17
CA MET A 373 -2.79 -34.34 -5.11
C MET A 373 -1.28 -34.35 -5.18
N LYS A 374 -0.68 -35.40 -4.64
CA LYS A 374 0.76 -35.65 -4.82
C LYS A 374 1.05 -35.87 -6.31
N ALA A 375 2.19 -35.37 -6.78
CA ALA A 375 2.65 -35.67 -8.11
C ALA A 375 2.80 -37.19 -8.28
N LYS A 376 2.16 -37.77 -9.29
CA LYS A 376 2.42 -39.16 -9.64
C LYS A 376 3.90 -39.26 -9.95
N GLN A 377 4.64 -40.06 -9.16
CA GLN A 377 6.03 -40.36 -9.50
C GLN A 377 6.01 -40.97 -10.90
N SER A 378 6.60 -40.28 -11.85
CA SER A 378 6.90 -40.86 -13.16
C SER A 378 7.90 -41.98 -12.92
N THR A 379 7.43 -43.22 -13.03
CA THR A 379 8.27 -44.40 -13.06
C THR A 379 9.05 -44.53 -14.38
N ALA A 380 9.04 -43.51 -15.21
CA ALA A 380 9.95 -43.38 -16.32
C ALA A 380 11.35 -43.06 -15.77
N GLN A 381 12.09 -44.10 -15.42
CA GLN A 381 13.55 -44.04 -15.34
C GLN A 381 14.05 -43.40 -16.65
N PRO A 382 14.78 -42.29 -16.63
CA PRO A 382 15.32 -41.79 -17.87
C PRO A 382 16.21 -42.88 -18.45
N ASP A 383 15.82 -43.33 -19.62
CA ASP A 383 16.64 -44.22 -20.43
C ASP A 383 17.90 -43.42 -20.82
N VAL A 384 18.95 -43.52 -19.99
CA VAL A 384 20.22 -42.89 -20.27
C VAL A 384 20.95 -43.87 -21.17
N PRO A 385 21.06 -43.66 -22.50
CA PRO A 385 21.80 -44.53 -23.39
C PRO A 385 23.27 -44.48 -22.97
N GLY A 386 23.79 -45.54 -22.37
CA GLY A 386 25.20 -45.67 -22.00
C GLY A 386 25.49 -46.37 -20.67
N LEU A 387 24.54 -46.58 -19.75
CA LEU A 387 24.82 -47.26 -18.48
C LEU A 387 24.72 -48.78 -18.52
N GLN A 388 24.27 -49.39 -19.62
CA GLN A 388 24.19 -50.86 -19.75
C GLN A 388 25.53 -51.55 -20.09
N GLN A 389 26.63 -50.83 -20.29
CA GLN A 389 27.94 -51.45 -20.63
C GLN A 389 28.88 -51.69 -19.45
N PHE A 390 28.54 -51.28 -18.23
CA PHE A 390 29.44 -51.43 -17.08
C PHE A 390 29.12 -52.60 -16.14
N GLU A 391 28.01 -53.30 -16.31
CA GLU A 391 27.63 -54.42 -15.41
C GLU A 391 28.03 -55.84 -15.87
N LYS A 392 28.82 -55.99 -16.95
CA LYS A 392 29.28 -57.30 -17.45
C LYS A 392 30.77 -57.53 -17.35
N LYS A 393 31.45 -57.10 -16.30
CA LYS A 393 32.81 -57.50 -16.01
C LYS A 393 33.10 -57.56 -14.52
N ALA A 394 32.54 -58.55 -13.82
CA ALA A 394 33.09 -58.98 -12.54
C ALA A 394 34.21 -59.99 -12.82
N PRO A 395 35.43 -59.81 -12.31
CA PRO A 395 36.44 -60.78 -12.44
C PRO A 395 36.26 -61.96 -11.44
N SER A 396 36.37 -63.15 -11.97
CA SER A 396 36.40 -64.45 -11.33
C SER A 396 37.35 -64.51 -10.12
N LYS A 397 36.92 -65.21 -9.07
CA LYS A 397 37.68 -65.65 -7.90
C LYS A 397 39.00 -66.26 -8.29
N ALA A 398 40.10 -65.70 -7.78
CA ALA A 398 41.36 -66.46 -7.58
C ALA A 398 41.51 -66.71 -6.10
N ALA A 399 41.60 -67.99 -5.78
CA ALA A 399 41.93 -68.50 -4.48
C ALA A 399 43.40 -68.21 -4.15
N GLU A 400 43.69 -67.67 -3.01
CA GLU A 400 45.06 -67.65 -2.50
C GLU A 400 45.15 -68.16 -1.05
N LYS A 401 46.05 -69.11 -0.91
CA LYS A 401 46.41 -69.90 0.28
C LYS A 401 47.02 -69.02 1.36
N ALA A 402 46.74 -69.36 2.59
CA ALA A 402 47.46 -68.92 3.77
C ALA A 402 48.89 -69.50 3.83
N PRO A 403 49.88 -68.79 4.36
CA PRO A 403 51.07 -69.42 4.91
C PRO A 403 51.05 -69.39 6.43
N ALA A 404 51.48 -70.57 6.97
CA ALA A 404 51.70 -70.84 8.38
C ALA A 404 53.03 -70.22 8.89
N LYS A 405 52.98 -69.88 10.16
CA LYS A 405 54.03 -69.73 11.18
C LYS A 405 55.51 -69.89 10.81
N LYS A 406 56.26 -68.88 11.20
CA LYS A 406 57.25 -68.99 12.28
C LYS A 406 57.46 -67.65 12.96
#